data_73b669a281156b6e4216cef3347221a0
#
_entry.id   73b669a281156b6e4216cef3347221a0
#
_cell.length_a   1.000
_cell.length_b   1.000
_cell.length_c   1.000
_cell.angle_alpha   90.00
_cell.angle_beta   90.00
_cell.angle_gamma   90.00
#
_symmetry.space_group_name_H-M   'P 1'
#
loop_
_entity.id
_entity.type
_entity.pdbx_description
1 polymer ?
#
loop_
_entity_poly.entity_id
_entity_poly.type
_entity_poly.pdbx_seq_one_letter_code
_entity_poly.pdbx_strand_id
1 'polypeptide(L)'
;KGELPLENSLLSVDNKNVHITAIKQAEDGNGTIIRFYNPTDETQKVTINAQGKLYKCKLDETVESEYTNIAESKKIVTVRIVK
;
A
#
# COMPACT_ATOMS: atom_id res chain seq x y z
N LYS A 1 -10.59 -7.54 9.29
CA LYS A 1 -9.94 -8.34 8.46
C LYS A 1 -9.36 -7.67 7.24
N GLY A 2 -8.15 -7.63 7.06
CA GLY A 2 -7.56 -6.93 5.97
C GLY A 2 -7.28 -7.76 4.74
N GLU A 3 -7.94 -8.88 4.65
CA GLU A 3 -7.66 -9.77 3.57
C GLU A 3 -8.57 -9.51 2.40
N LEU A 4 -8.00 -9.25 1.26
CA LEU A 4 -8.77 -8.96 0.07
C LEU A 4 -8.49 -10.04 -0.96
N PRO A 5 -9.52 -10.57 -1.57
CA PRO A 5 -9.35 -11.67 -2.52
C PRO A 5 -8.97 -11.15 -3.89
N LEU A 6 -7.74 -10.75 -4.05
CA LEU A 6 -7.24 -10.39 -5.36
C LEU A 6 -6.81 -11.64 -6.06
N GLU A 7 -7.41 -11.88 -7.21
CA GLU A 7 -7.06 -13.02 -8.00
C GLU A 7 -5.62 -12.99 -8.38
N ASN A 8 -4.98 -14.13 -8.33
CA ASN A 8 -3.60 -14.27 -8.75
C ASN A 8 -2.66 -13.40 -7.94
N SER A 9 -3.09 -12.99 -6.78
CA SER A 9 -2.30 -12.05 -6.02
C SER A 9 -1.56 -12.75 -4.92
N LEU A 10 -0.28 -12.47 -4.82
CA LEU A 10 0.51 -12.84 -3.66
C LEU A 10 0.65 -11.67 -2.73
N LEU A 11 -0.24 -10.71 -2.87
CA LEU A 11 -0.19 -9.49 -2.11
C LEU A 11 -0.73 -9.71 -0.71
N SER A 12 0.01 -9.30 0.28
CA SER A 12 -0.48 -9.27 1.64
C SER A 12 0.14 -8.10 2.37
N VAL A 13 -0.56 -7.59 3.36
CA VAL A 13 -0.10 -6.48 4.17
C VAL A 13 0.07 -6.99 5.58
N ASP A 14 1.29 -6.86 6.09
CA ASP A 14 1.64 -7.43 7.38
C ASP A 14 1.60 -6.37 8.46
N ASN A 15 0.41 -5.94 8.81
CA ASN A 15 0.19 -5.07 9.96
C ASN A 15 -1.31 -4.94 10.18
N LYS A 16 -1.77 -5.35 11.34
CA LYS A 16 -3.18 -5.34 11.66
C LYS A 16 -3.68 -3.98 12.13
N ASN A 17 -2.77 -3.06 12.39
CA ASN A 17 -3.15 -1.77 12.95
C ASN A 17 -3.51 -0.75 11.89
N VAL A 18 -3.30 -1.07 10.63
CA VAL A 18 -3.64 -0.15 9.55
C VAL A 18 -4.88 -0.66 8.83
N HIS A 19 -5.62 0.26 8.24
CA HIS A 19 -6.83 -0.07 7.49
C HIS A 19 -6.57 0.07 6.01
N ILE A 20 -6.78 -1.00 5.27
CA ILE A 20 -6.67 -0.95 3.83
C ILE A 20 -7.94 -0.32 3.30
N THR A 21 -7.80 0.80 2.60
CA THR A 21 -8.95 1.55 2.11
C THR A 21 -9.24 1.29 0.64
N ALA A 22 -8.24 0.85 -0.12
CA ALA A 22 -8.46 0.56 -1.53
C ALA A 22 -7.34 -0.31 -2.07
N ILE A 23 -7.68 -1.19 -2.97
CA ILE A 23 -6.73 -1.92 -3.80
C ILE A 23 -7.30 -1.89 -5.19
N LYS A 24 -6.55 -1.35 -6.14
CA LYS A 24 -7.04 -1.22 -7.50
C LYS A 24 -5.90 -1.22 -8.47
N GLN A 25 -6.22 -1.41 -9.74
CA GLN A 25 -5.24 -1.29 -10.79
C GLN A 25 -4.91 0.20 -10.97
N ALA A 26 -3.64 0.49 -11.24
CA ALA A 26 -3.23 1.87 -11.48
C ALA A 26 -3.95 2.42 -12.71
N GLU A 27 -4.23 3.71 -12.69
CA GLU A 27 -5.01 4.32 -13.76
C GLU A 27 -4.31 4.24 -15.11
N ASP A 28 -3.00 4.28 -15.11
CA ASP A 28 -2.24 4.16 -16.35
C ASP A 28 -1.98 2.70 -16.71
N GLY A 29 -2.57 1.77 -15.97
CA GLY A 29 -2.41 0.36 -16.24
C GLY A 29 -1.07 -0.21 -15.82
N ASN A 30 -0.26 0.56 -15.14
CA ASN A 30 1.11 0.17 -14.82
C ASN A 30 1.22 -0.18 -13.34
N GLY A 31 0.72 -1.36 -12.98
CA GLY A 31 0.85 -1.87 -11.64
C GLY A 31 -0.44 -1.83 -10.85
N THR A 32 -0.30 -2.09 -9.58
CA THR A 32 -1.42 -2.14 -8.65
C THR A 32 -1.23 -1.07 -7.59
N ILE A 33 -2.31 -0.39 -7.25
CA ILE A 33 -2.29 0.63 -6.21
C ILE A 33 -2.93 0.05 -4.97
N ILE A 34 -2.24 0.17 -3.84
CA ILE A 34 -2.83 -0.16 -2.56
C ILE A 34 -2.78 1.09 -1.69
N ARG A 35 -3.90 1.40 -1.05
CA ARG A 35 -3.98 2.58 -0.20
C ARG A 35 -4.43 2.13 1.18
N PHE A 36 -3.73 2.60 2.19
CA PHE A 36 -4.09 2.24 3.55
C PHE A 36 -3.89 3.43 4.48
N TYR A 37 -4.53 3.35 5.63
CA TYR A 37 -4.55 4.44 6.60
C TYR A 37 -4.03 3.92 7.94
N ASN A 38 -3.16 4.68 8.56
CA ASN A 38 -2.67 4.35 9.91
C ASN A 38 -3.44 5.20 10.92
N PRO A 39 -4.41 4.60 11.61
CA PRO A 39 -5.22 5.37 12.59
C PRO A 39 -4.55 5.52 13.94
N THR A 40 -3.37 4.93 14.13
CA THR A 40 -2.74 4.94 15.44
C THR A 40 -1.98 6.24 15.67
N ASP A 41 -1.59 6.45 16.90
CA ASP A 41 -0.82 7.64 17.27
C ASP A 41 0.67 7.44 17.06
N GLU A 42 1.06 6.34 16.47
CA GLU A 42 2.47 6.01 16.29
C GLU A 42 2.74 5.63 14.85
N THR A 43 3.97 5.86 14.44
CA THR A 43 4.43 5.37 13.15
C THR A 43 4.43 3.85 13.18
N GLN A 44 3.84 3.24 12.18
CA GLN A 44 3.74 1.79 12.09
C GLN A 44 4.63 1.27 10.99
N LYS A 45 5.23 0.11 11.24
CA LYS A 45 5.97 -0.57 10.18
C LYS A 45 4.99 -1.46 9.44
N VAL A 46 4.80 -1.20 8.17
CA VAL A 46 3.82 -1.93 7.37
C VAL A 46 4.55 -2.58 6.21
N THR A 47 4.72 -3.88 6.29
CA THR A 47 5.39 -4.63 5.26
C THR A 47 4.35 -5.15 4.28
N ILE A 48 4.57 -4.85 3.01
CA ILE A 48 3.68 -5.33 1.94
C ILE A 48 4.42 -6.42 1.20
N ASN A 49 3.87 -7.62 1.24
CA ASN A 49 4.44 -8.76 0.53
C ASN A 49 3.78 -8.85 -0.83
N ALA A 50 4.53 -8.55 -1.87
CA ALA A 50 4.01 -8.56 -3.23
C ALA A 50 5.16 -8.82 -4.19
N GLN A 51 4.82 -9.33 -5.36
CA GLN A 51 5.82 -9.51 -6.40
C GLN A 51 6.04 -8.18 -7.08
N GLY A 52 7.30 -7.75 -7.16
CA GLY A 52 7.62 -6.52 -7.85
C GLY A 52 8.20 -5.48 -6.92
N LYS A 53 8.32 -4.29 -7.43
CA LYS A 53 8.87 -3.18 -6.68
C LYS A 53 7.76 -2.35 -6.10
N LEU A 54 8.01 -1.79 -4.92
CA LEU A 54 7.04 -1.00 -4.20
C LEU A 54 7.48 0.44 -4.20
N TYR A 55 6.60 1.33 -4.60
CA TYR A 55 6.86 2.76 -4.63
C TYR A 55 5.82 3.50 -3.82
N LYS A 56 6.27 4.47 -3.04
CA LYS A 56 5.37 5.36 -2.33
C LYS A 56 4.87 6.41 -3.30
N CYS A 57 3.59 6.64 -3.30
CA CYS A 57 2.96 7.57 -4.24
C CYS A 57 2.21 8.66 -3.50
N LYS A 58 1.96 9.75 -4.20
CA LYS A 58 1.06 10.77 -3.72
C LYS A 58 -0.37 10.31 -3.95
N LEU A 59 -1.32 11.08 -3.45
CA LEU A 59 -2.73 10.71 -3.58
C LEU A 59 -3.17 10.62 -5.02
N ASP A 60 -2.52 11.36 -5.92
CA ASP A 60 -2.82 11.30 -7.34
C ASP A 60 -2.10 10.15 -8.03
N GLU A 61 -1.48 9.26 -7.26
CA GLU A 61 -0.79 8.07 -7.73
C GLU A 61 0.53 8.35 -8.43
N THR A 62 1.02 9.56 -8.35
CA THR A 62 2.35 9.89 -8.87
C THR A 62 3.41 9.33 -7.93
N VAL A 63 4.40 8.63 -8.50
CA VAL A 63 5.46 8.05 -7.70
C VAL A 63 6.29 9.15 -7.05
N GLU A 64 6.48 9.03 -5.76
CA GLU A 64 7.24 10.00 -4.99
C GLU A 64 8.61 9.47 -4.62
N SER A 65 8.67 8.22 -4.18
CA SER A 65 9.93 7.61 -3.76
C SER A 65 9.69 6.12 -3.60
N GLU A 66 10.74 5.39 -3.26
CA GLU A 66 10.57 3.98 -2.93
C GLU A 66 9.84 3.87 -1.61
N TYR A 67 9.02 2.84 -1.52
CA TYR A 67 8.28 2.58 -0.30
C TYR A 67 9.24 1.99 0.75
N THR A 68 9.20 2.54 1.95
CA THR A 68 10.15 2.15 3.00
C THR A 68 9.49 1.36 4.12
N ASN A 69 8.30 0.83 3.90
CA ASN A 69 7.58 0.01 4.88
C ASN A 69 7.13 0.79 6.11
N ILE A 70 6.92 2.09 5.94
CA ILE A 70 6.56 2.95 7.06
C ILE A 70 5.23 3.65 6.77
N ALA A 71 4.35 3.64 7.74
CA ALA A 71 3.12 4.41 7.70
C ALA A 71 3.12 5.36 8.90
N GLU A 72 3.21 6.63 8.62
CA GLU A 72 3.24 7.62 9.69
C GLU A 72 1.88 7.72 10.37
N SER A 73 1.91 8.16 11.63
CA SER A 73 0.71 8.29 12.43
C SER A 73 -0.34 9.15 11.74
N LYS A 74 -1.57 8.66 11.70
CA LYS A 74 -2.72 9.40 11.19
C LYS A 74 -2.56 9.81 9.73
N LYS A 75 -1.83 9.03 8.95
CA LYS A 75 -1.58 9.35 7.54
C LYS A 75 -2.10 8.25 6.63
N ILE A 76 -2.51 8.67 5.45
CA ILE A 76 -2.87 7.74 4.38
C ILE A 76 -1.64 7.50 3.53
N VAL A 77 -1.38 6.24 3.24
CA VAL A 77 -0.23 5.85 2.44
C VAL A 77 -0.73 5.21 1.15
N THR A 78 -0.20 5.66 0.05
CA THR A 78 -0.51 5.09 -1.26
C THR A 78 0.75 4.44 -1.80
N VAL A 79 0.66 3.18 -2.19
CA VAL A 79 1.80 2.41 -2.67
C VAL A 79 1.45 1.84 -4.03
N ARG A 80 2.39 1.97 -4.97
CA ARG A 80 2.25 1.36 -6.30
C ARG A 80 3.17 0.15 -6.36
N ILE A 81 2.64 -0.96 -6.78
CA ILE A 81 3.38 -2.20 -6.93
C ILE A 81 3.59 -2.43 -8.41
N VAL A 82 4.83 -2.42 -8.83
CA VAL A 82 5.19 -2.58 -10.25
C VAL A 82 6.00 -3.85 -10.40
N LYS A 83 5.54 -4.72 -11.24
CA LYS A 83 6.24 -5.98 -11.49
C LYS A 83 7.42 -5.82 -12.43
#